data_3f31926095185f6cf934aa7560d1f684
#
_entry.id   3f31926095185f6cf934aa7560d1f684
#
_cell.length_a   1.000
_cell.length_b   1.000
_cell.length_c   1.000
_cell.angle_alpha   90.00
_cell.angle_beta   90.00
_cell.angle_gamma   90.00
#
_symmetry.space_group_name_H-M   'P 1'
#
loop_
_entity.id
_entity.type
_entity.pdbx_description
1 polymer ?
#
loop_
_entity_poly.entity_id
_entity_poly.type
_entity_poly.pdbx_seq_one_letter_code
_entity_poly.pdbx_strand_id
1 'polypeptide(L)'
;MVCSECPLRLYNTKGHNINGVGNTNYGNMIILPSVDREAYKHQNFTFEQMIVKLNDLSVSSTGVEILQYCYITPFIKCKIASSVILDDQIVKRCKENLKEEIIKYRPVNFLLLGKDVMSHFLQYSINPNKMFIDICNRRWFNNYSPGIMLYDQDKAKVFENGFVKWLNAVQNNNFSNYET
;
A
#
# COMPACT_ATOMS: atom_id res chain seq x y z
N MET A 1 20.62 3.07 -8.97
CA MET A 1 19.86 1.86 -8.54
C MET A 1 20.15 1.62 -7.06
N VAL A 2 19.16 1.82 -6.24
CA VAL A 2 19.35 2.00 -4.78
C VAL A 2 19.48 0.68 -3.99
N CYS A 3 19.18 -0.47 -4.62
CA CYS A 3 19.11 -1.77 -3.91
C CYS A 3 20.42 -2.59 -3.87
N SER A 4 21.48 -2.20 -4.59
CA SER A 4 22.71 -3.00 -4.70
C SER A 4 23.44 -3.22 -3.37
N GLU A 5 23.34 -2.26 -2.45
CA GLU A 5 23.99 -2.27 -1.13
C GLU A 5 23.01 -2.42 0.03
N CYS A 6 21.75 -2.78 -0.25
CA CYS A 6 20.72 -2.91 0.78
C CYS A 6 20.91 -4.20 1.59
N PRO A 7 20.90 -4.16 2.94
CA PRO A 7 21.01 -5.35 3.76
C PRO A 7 19.93 -6.42 3.47
N LEU A 8 18.72 -6.03 3.10
CA LEU A 8 17.65 -6.97 2.73
C LEU A 8 18.01 -7.85 1.52
N ARG A 9 18.95 -7.45 0.69
CA ARG A 9 19.40 -8.25 -0.46
C ARG A 9 19.98 -9.60 -0.05
N LEU A 10 20.67 -9.67 1.09
CA LEU A 10 21.25 -10.90 1.60
C LEU A 10 20.18 -11.95 1.96
N TYR A 11 19.00 -11.50 2.36
CA TYR A 11 17.86 -12.35 2.74
C TYR A 11 16.90 -12.63 1.58
N ASN A 12 17.04 -11.92 0.47
CA ASN A 12 16.18 -12.02 -0.70
C ASN A 12 16.94 -12.61 -1.89
N THR A 13 17.45 -13.83 -1.72
CA THR A 13 18.30 -14.53 -2.69
C THR A 13 17.63 -14.87 -4.01
N LYS A 14 16.29 -15.04 -4.04
CA LYS A 14 15.50 -15.29 -5.25
C LYS A 14 15.23 -14.04 -6.07
N GLY A 15 15.26 -12.88 -5.45
CA GLY A 15 15.01 -11.60 -6.08
C GLY A 15 14.68 -10.53 -5.05
N HIS A 16 14.84 -9.29 -5.45
CA HIS A 16 14.60 -8.09 -4.64
C HIS A 16 13.95 -7.02 -5.51
N ASN A 17 13.41 -5.98 -4.87
CA ASN A 17 12.73 -4.88 -5.55
C ASN A 17 11.53 -5.34 -6.37
N ILE A 18 10.62 -6.08 -5.73
CA ILE A 18 9.38 -6.54 -6.35
C ILE A 18 8.47 -5.33 -6.63
N ASN A 19 8.14 -5.13 -7.89
CA ASN A 19 7.30 -4.02 -8.34
C ASN A 19 5.84 -4.22 -7.95
N GLY A 20 5.12 -3.12 -7.87
CA GLY A 20 3.67 -3.14 -7.74
C GLY A 20 2.98 -3.67 -9.00
N VAL A 21 1.69 -3.89 -8.88
CA VAL A 21 0.82 -4.47 -9.92
C VAL A 21 -0.49 -3.69 -10.02
N GLY A 22 -1.18 -3.83 -11.13
CA GLY A 22 -2.49 -3.23 -11.38
C GLY A 22 -2.46 -2.05 -12.34
N ASN A 23 -3.59 -1.33 -12.40
CA ASN A 23 -3.83 -0.29 -13.37
C ASN A 23 -3.33 1.07 -12.87
N THR A 24 -2.54 1.75 -13.68
CA THR A 24 -1.97 3.07 -13.38
C THR A 24 -2.77 4.24 -13.99
N ASN A 25 -3.76 3.96 -14.84
CA ASN A 25 -4.44 4.99 -15.63
C ASN A 25 -5.46 5.81 -14.83
N TYR A 26 -5.98 5.25 -13.72
CA TYR A 26 -6.99 5.92 -12.89
C TYR A 26 -6.40 6.82 -11.81
N GLY A 27 -5.09 6.86 -11.68
CA GLY A 27 -4.43 7.69 -10.67
C GLY A 27 -4.67 7.26 -9.22
N ASN A 28 -5.06 6.00 -8.98
CA ASN A 28 -5.28 5.44 -7.66
C ASN A 28 -4.12 4.51 -7.28
N MET A 29 -3.47 4.79 -6.15
CA MET A 29 -2.35 3.98 -5.66
C MET A 29 -2.61 3.49 -4.24
N ILE A 30 -2.48 2.19 -4.02
CA ILE A 30 -2.52 1.56 -2.69
C ILE A 30 -1.10 1.16 -2.31
N ILE A 31 -0.67 1.54 -1.11
CA ILE A 31 0.66 1.23 -0.61
C ILE A 31 0.53 0.28 0.58
N LEU A 32 1.02 -0.95 0.39
CA LEU A 32 1.10 -2.01 1.41
C LEU A 32 2.44 -1.94 2.17
N PRO A 33 2.54 -2.48 3.39
CA PRO A 33 3.77 -2.39 4.18
C PRO A 33 4.99 -3.03 3.52
N SER A 34 4.87 -4.27 3.06
CA SER A 34 5.99 -5.07 2.52
C SER A 34 5.49 -6.21 1.65
N VAL A 35 6.43 -6.98 1.11
CA VAL A 35 6.18 -8.19 0.32
C VAL A 35 6.01 -9.39 1.25
N ASP A 36 4.95 -10.18 1.09
CA ASP A 36 4.73 -11.42 1.83
C ASP A 36 5.54 -12.61 1.27
N ARG A 37 5.31 -13.78 1.88
CA ARG A 37 6.02 -15.01 1.50
C ARG A 37 5.64 -15.50 0.10
N GLU A 38 4.36 -15.43 -0.26
CA GLU A 38 3.89 -15.97 -1.53
C GLU A 38 4.28 -15.05 -2.69
N ALA A 39 4.12 -13.74 -2.56
CA ALA A 39 4.60 -12.79 -3.53
C ALA A 39 6.13 -12.90 -3.76
N TYR A 40 6.90 -13.09 -2.69
CA TYR A 40 8.34 -13.34 -2.79
C TYR A 40 8.67 -14.66 -3.48
N LYS A 41 7.97 -15.74 -3.15
CA LYS A 41 8.19 -17.07 -3.73
C LYS A 41 7.99 -17.07 -5.25
N HIS A 42 6.96 -16.38 -5.72
CA HIS A 42 6.61 -16.28 -7.12
C HIS A 42 7.28 -15.10 -7.85
N GLN A 43 8.03 -14.25 -7.12
CA GLN A 43 8.61 -13.00 -7.65
C GLN A 43 7.58 -12.12 -8.36
N ASN A 44 6.34 -12.16 -7.90
CA ASN A 44 5.21 -11.46 -8.48
C ASN A 44 4.25 -10.99 -7.38
N PHE A 45 3.99 -9.68 -7.34
CA PHE A 45 3.18 -9.06 -6.30
C PHE A 45 1.68 -9.40 -6.41
N THR A 46 1.20 -9.94 -7.54
CA THR A 46 -0.19 -10.44 -7.64
C THR A 46 -0.48 -11.60 -6.68
N PHE A 47 0.55 -12.32 -6.21
CA PHE A 47 0.42 -13.38 -5.21
C PHE A 47 0.43 -12.89 -3.75
N GLU A 48 0.49 -11.58 -3.53
CA GLU A 48 0.37 -10.98 -2.20
C GLU A 48 -1.01 -11.27 -1.60
N GLN A 49 -1.06 -11.97 -0.47
CA GLN A 49 -2.32 -12.38 0.16
C GLN A 49 -3.22 -11.20 0.56
N MET A 50 -2.61 -10.05 0.89
CA MET A 50 -3.38 -8.84 1.19
C MET A 50 -4.10 -8.31 -0.06
N ILE A 51 -3.52 -8.47 -1.27
CA ILE A 51 -4.20 -8.10 -2.52
C ILE A 51 -5.43 -8.97 -2.73
N VAL A 52 -5.34 -10.28 -2.47
CA VAL A 52 -6.50 -11.18 -2.57
C VAL A 52 -7.63 -10.70 -1.68
N LYS A 53 -7.35 -10.38 -0.42
CA LYS A 53 -8.36 -9.85 0.53
C LYS A 53 -8.94 -8.51 0.10
N LEU A 54 -8.13 -7.59 -0.40
CA LEU A 54 -8.60 -6.32 -0.95
C LEU A 54 -9.49 -6.53 -2.18
N ASN A 55 -9.14 -7.51 -3.01
CA ASN A 55 -9.94 -7.87 -4.17
C ASN A 55 -11.31 -8.43 -3.78
N ASP A 56 -11.35 -9.34 -2.81
CA ASP A 56 -12.61 -9.90 -2.31
C ASP A 56 -13.53 -8.80 -1.75
N LEU A 57 -12.99 -7.87 -0.98
CA LEU A 57 -13.74 -6.71 -0.47
C LEU A 57 -14.19 -5.78 -1.61
N SER A 58 -13.37 -5.56 -2.63
CA SER A 58 -13.70 -4.74 -3.78
C SER A 58 -14.84 -5.35 -4.58
N VAL A 59 -14.71 -6.63 -4.96
CA VAL A 59 -15.74 -7.35 -5.74
C VAL A 59 -17.05 -7.43 -4.97
N SER A 60 -17.02 -7.75 -3.67
CA SER A 60 -18.23 -7.86 -2.86
C SER A 60 -18.95 -6.51 -2.66
N SER A 61 -18.22 -5.38 -2.64
CA SER A 61 -18.80 -4.06 -2.39
C SER A 61 -19.15 -3.28 -3.65
N THR A 62 -18.42 -3.49 -4.75
CA THR A 62 -18.55 -2.67 -5.97
C THR A 62 -18.71 -3.48 -7.26
N GLY A 63 -18.55 -4.81 -7.18
CA GLY A 63 -18.58 -5.70 -8.36
C GLY A 63 -17.32 -5.64 -9.23
N VAL A 64 -16.26 -4.93 -8.81
CA VAL A 64 -15.07 -4.69 -9.65
C VAL A 64 -13.80 -5.19 -8.97
N GLU A 65 -12.91 -5.81 -9.74
CA GLU A 65 -11.59 -6.23 -9.29
C GLU A 65 -10.69 -5.02 -8.99
N ILE A 66 -10.05 -5.03 -7.82
CA ILE A 66 -9.26 -3.88 -7.34
C ILE A 66 -8.11 -3.51 -8.30
N LEU A 67 -7.46 -4.50 -8.93
CA LEU A 67 -6.35 -4.27 -9.86
C LEU A 67 -6.77 -3.61 -11.18
N GLN A 68 -8.08 -3.59 -11.50
CA GLN A 68 -8.59 -2.85 -12.65
C GLN A 68 -8.64 -1.35 -12.40
N TYR A 69 -8.73 -0.92 -11.14
CA TYR A 69 -8.88 0.48 -10.74
C TYR A 69 -7.67 1.07 -10.05
N CYS A 70 -6.82 0.23 -9.47
CA CYS A 70 -5.72 0.67 -8.61
C CYS A 70 -4.40 0.05 -9.02
N TYR A 71 -3.34 0.81 -8.86
CA TYR A 71 -1.98 0.28 -8.79
C TYR A 71 -1.64 0.00 -7.32
N ILE A 72 -1.27 -1.24 -7.01
CA ILE A 72 -0.94 -1.68 -5.65
C ILE A 72 0.54 -1.99 -5.57
N THR A 73 1.23 -1.39 -4.61
CA THR A 73 2.67 -1.52 -4.48
C THR A 73 3.12 -1.67 -3.03
N PRO A 74 4.18 -2.45 -2.73
CA PRO A 74 4.73 -2.50 -1.39
C PRO A 74 5.65 -1.30 -1.12
N PHE A 75 5.60 -0.76 0.10
CA PHE A 75 6.54 0.24 0.57
C PHE A 75 7.96 -0.37 0.68
N ILE A 76 8.09 -1.49 1.40
CA ILE A 76 9.33 -2.27 1.40
C ILE A 76 9.24 -3.30 0.26
N LYS A 77 10.05 -3.10 -0.78
CA LYS A 77 10.04 -3.86 -2.04
C LYS A 77 10.57 -5.29 -1.93
N CYS A 78 10.89 -5.74 -0.73
CA CYS A 78 11.47 -7.05 -0.44
C CYS A 78 10.69 -7.73 0.67
N LYS A 79 10.80 -9.06 0.75
CA LYS A 79 10.35 -9.78 1.92
C LYS A 79 11.24 -9.44 3.12
N ILE A 80 10.62 -9.10 4.23
CA ILE A 80 11.34 -8.85 5.50
C ILE A 80 11.48 -10.19 6.22
N ALA A 81 12.71 -10.62 6.49
CA ALA A 81 12.97 -11.78 7.36
C ALA A 81 12.73 -11.37 8.82
N SER A 82 12.23 -12.31 9.64
CA SER A 82 11.91 -12.05 11.05
C SER A 82 13.13 -11.61 11.90
N SER A 83 14.34 -11.92 11.45
CA SER A 83 15.60 -11.52 12.08
C SER A 83 16.10 -10.12 11.67
N VAL A 84 15.42 -9.46 10.73
CA VAL A 84 15.84 -8.15 10.21
C VAL A 84 15.06 -7.05 10.89
N ILE A 85 15.77 -6.13 11.54
CA ILE A 85 15.21 -4.89 12.04
C ILE A 85 15.23 -3.89 10.86
N LEU A 86 14.07 -3.29 10.58
CA LEU A 86 13.99 -2.22 9.59
C LEU A 86 14.68 -0.98 10.16
N ASP A 87 15.87 -0.71 9.67
CA ASP A 87 16.61 0.51 9.99
C ASP A 87 16.26 1.66 9.03
N ASP A 88 16.66 2.86 9.39
CA ASP A 88 16.40 4.07 8.60
C ASP A 88 17.03 4.01 7.21
N GLN A 89 18.11 3.25 7.01
CA GLN A 89 18.77 3.12 5.71
C GLN A 89 17.91 2.29 4.76
N ILE A 90 17.36 1.16 5.24
CA ILE A 90 16.44 0.32 4.47
C ILE A 90 15.21 1.12 4.09
N VAL A 91 14.60 1.79 5.06
CA VAL A 91 13.41 2.62 4.87
C VAL A 91 13.67 3.73 3.85
N LYS A 92 14.77 4.46 3.98
CA LYS A 92 15.15 5.55 3.06
C LYS A 92 15.29 5.05 1.62
N ARG A 93 15.96 3.90 1.42
CA ARG A 93 16.15 3.31 0.09
C ARG A 93 14.83 2.88 -0.54
N CYS A 94 13.96 2.21 0.23
CA CYS A 94 12.64 1.82 -0.26
C CYS A 94 11.74 3.04 -0.55
N LYS A 95 11.86 4.10 0.23
CA LYS A 95 11.17 5.37 -0.02
C LYS A 95 11.57 6.02 -1.34
N GLU A 96 12.84 5.97 -1.72
CA GLU A 96 13.30 6.47 -3.03
C GLU A 96 12.72 5.63 -4.19
N ASN A 97 12.73 4.30 -4.09
CA ASN A 97 12.09 3.44 -5.09
C ASN A 97 10.59 3.74 -5.25
N LEU A 98 9.89 3.97 -4.13
CA LEU A 98 8.47 4.33 -4.18
C LEU A 98 8.26 5.72 -4.80
N LYS A 99 9.14 6.69 -4.53
CA LYS A 99 9.10 8.00 -5.18
C LYS A 99 9.24 7.90 -6.70
N GLU A 100 10.13 7.03 -7.20
CA GLU A 100 10.27 6.78 -8.64
C GLU A 100 8.95 6.27 -9.26
N GLU A 101 8.24 5.37 -8.58
CA GLU A 101 6.91 4.90 -9.02
C GLU A 101 5.88 6.04 -9.01
N ILE A 102 5.86 6.88 -7.97
CA ILE A 102 4.95 8.03 -7.86
C ILE A 102 5.22 9.03 -8.99
N ILE A 103 6.47 9.31 -9.30
CA ILE A 103 6.85 10.21 -10.40
C ILE A 103 6.43 9.61 -11.75
N LYS A 104 6.64 8.32 -11.93
CA LYS A 104 6.33 7.60 -13.17
C LYS A 104 4.83 7.53 -13.44
N TYR A 105 4.02 7.16 -12.45
CA TYR A 105 2.60 6.88 -12.61
C TYR A 105 1.69 8.05 -12.25
N ARG A 106 2.22 9.08 -11.57
CA ARG A 106 1.53 10.32 -11.21
C ARG A 106 0.16 10.10 -10.55
N PRO A 107 0.04 9.25 -9.53
CA PRO A 107 -1.23 9.05 -8.87
C PRO A 107 -1.68 10.32 -8.14
N VAL A 108 -2.99 10.47 -8.03
CA VAL A 108 -3.64 11.61 -7.34
C VAL A 108 -4.33 11.18 -6.05
N ASN A 109 -4.71 9.90 -5.95
CA ASN A 109 -5.36 9.32 -4.78
C ASN A 109 -4.48 8.19 -4.22
N PHE A 110 -4.12 8.31 -2.96
CA PHE A 110 -3.27 7.35 -2.26
C PHE A 110 -4.02 6.73 -1.10
N LEU A 111 -3.94 5.42 -0.95
CA LEU A 111 -4.35 4.70 0.25
C LEU A 111 -3.13 4.05 0.91
N LEU A 112 -2.78 4.53 2.09
CA LEU A 112 -1.69 4.00 2.90
C LEU A 112 -2.25 2.96 3.88
N LEU A 113 -1.79 1.72 3.78
CA LEU A 113 -2.24 0.61 4.61
C LEU A 113 -1.18 0.19 5.62
N GLY A 114 -1.46 0.48 6.89
CA GLY A 114 -0.60 0.13 8.02
C GLY A 114 0.15 1.31 8.63
N LYS A 115 0.34 1.24 9.95
CA LYS A 115 0.97 2.29 10.75
C LYS A 115 2.40 2.60 10.28
N ASP A 116 3.18 1.57 9.95
CA ASP A 116 4.58 1.75 9.56
C ASP A 116 4.71 2.48 8.22
N VAL A 117 3.82 2.18 7.24
CA VAL A 117 3.78 2.91 5.98
C VAL A 117 3.51 4.38 6.22
N MET A 118 2.54 4.69 7.08
CA MET A 118 2.19 6.06 7.42
C MET A 118 3.34 6.82 8.10
N SER A 119 3.90 6.25 9.16
CA SER A 119 4.95 6.91 9.96
C SER A 119 6.22 7.17 9.13
N HIS A 120 6.62 6.21 8.31
CA HIS A 120 7.81 6.33 7.48
C HIS A 120 7.62 7.23 6.25
N PHE A 121 6.42 7.24 5.67
CA PHE A 121 6.17 8.01 4.46
C PHE A 121 5.77 9.45 4.76
N LEU A 122 4.86 9.65 5.72
CA LEU A 122 4.30 10.96 6.05
C LEU A 122 5.03 11.69 7.17
N GLN A 123 5.90 11.01 7.92
CA GLN A 123 6.62 11.53 9.11
C GLN A 123 5.71 11.96 10.27
N TYR A 124 4.44 11.59 10.26
CA TYR A 124 3.49 11.78 11.36
C TYR A 124 2.44 10.66 11.34
N SER A 125 1.83 10.42 12.49
CA SER A 125 0.78 9.43 12.60
C SER A 125 -0.58 10.09 12.37
N ILE A 126 -1.39 9.50 11.51
CA ILE A 126 -2.76 9.91 11.24
C ILE A 126 -3.70 8.84 11.76
N ASN A 127 -4.83 9.25 12.34
CA ASN A 127 -5.86 8.31 12.71
C ASN A 127 -6.40 7.56 11.47
N PRO A 128 -6.76 6.27 11.58
CA PRO A 128 -7.36 5.54 10.47
C PRO A 128 -8.58 6.25 9.89
N ASN A 129 -8.79 6.08 8.58
CA ASN A 129 -9.90 6.66 7.82
C ASN A 129 -9.93 8.20 7.77
N LYS A 130 -8.79 8.83 7.97
CA LYS A 130 -8.63 10.27 7.71
C LYS A 130 -8.01 10.52 6.34
N MET A 131 -8.36 11.64 5.75
CA MET A 131 -7.80 12.15 4.50
C MET A 131 -7.06 13.46 4.77
N PHE A 132 -5.99 13.71 4.03
CA PHE A 132 -5.39 15.02 3.88
C PHE A 132 -5.04 15.29 2.41
N ILE A 133 -4.91 16.56 2.06
CA ILE A 133 -4.53 17.00 0.71
C ILE A 133 -3.17 17.68 0.84
N ASP A 134 -2.22 17.28 0.00
CA ASP A 134 -0.89 17.89 -0.02
C ASP A 134 -0.84 19.13 -0.94
N ILE A 135 0.30 19.79 -0.94
CA ILE A 135 0.54 21.01 -1.75
C ILE A 135 0.43 20.77 -3.27
N CYS A 136 0.51 19.51 -3.71
CA CYS A 136 0.32 19.11 -5.10
C CYS A 136 -1.13 18.68 -5.41
N ASN A 137 -2.06 18.97 -4.51
CA ASN A 137 -3.47 18.58 -4.59
C ASN A 137 -3.69 17.06 -4.70
N ARG A 138 -2.80 16.27 -4.11
CA ARG A 138 -2.94 14.82 -4.03
C ARG A 138 -3.66 14.45 -2.73
N ARG A 139 -4.57 13.48 -2.80
CA ARG A 139 -5.37 13.00 -1.67
C ARG A 139 -4.71 11.79 -1.06
N TRP A 140 -4.43 11.86 0.23
CA TRP A 140 -3.77 10.82 1.02
C TRP A 140 -4.74 10.31 2.06
N PHE A 141 -5.06 9.03 1.97
CA PHE A 141 -5.91 8.33 2.92
C PHE A 141 -5.07 7.31 3.67
N ASN A 142 -5.47 7.03 4.89
CA ASN A 142 -4.83 6.02 5.70
C ASN A 142 -5.85 5.05 6.26
N ASN A 143 -5.41 3.80 6.44
CA ASN A 143 -6.19 2.78 7.10
C ASN A 143 -5.26 1.75 7.77
N TYR A 144 -5.84 0.85 8.54
CA TYR A 144 -5.12 -0.29 9.08
C TYR A 144 -4.56 -1.16 7.95
N SER A 145 -3.54 -1.95 8.25
CA SER A 145 -3.11 -3.02 7.34
C SER A 145 -4.19 -4.09 7.25
N PRO A 146 -4.46 -4.68 6.06
CA PRO A 146 -5.43 -5.76 5.91
C PRO A 146 -5.17 -6.96 6.81
N GLY A 147 -3.93 -7.17 7.26
CA GLY A 147 -3.59 -8.20 8.24
C GLY A 147 -4.32 -8.08 9.58
N ILE A 148 -4.86 -6.88 9.92
CA ILE A 148 -5.63 -6.68 11.16
C ILE A 148 -6.86 -7.58 11.24
N MET A 149 -7.42 -7.97 10.08
CA MET A 149 -8.58 -8.87 10.02
C MET A 149 -8.33 -10.25 10.65
N LEU A 150 -7.07 -10.61 10.90
CA LEU A 150 -6.69 -11.89 11.50
C LEU A 150 -6.64 -11.85 13.03
N TYR A 151 -6.53 -10.66 13.64
CA TYR A 151 -6.22 -10.57 15.08
C TYR A 151 -7.20 -9.71 15.89
N ASP A 152 -7.91 -8.75 15.24
CA ASP A 152 -8.71 -7.74 15.94
C ASP A 152 -9.98 -7.45 15.14
N GLN A 153 -11.09 -8.04 15.57
CA GLN A 153 -12.37 -7.95 14.83
C GLN A 153 -12.93 -6.51 14.80
N ASP A 154 -12.72 -5.73 15.83
CA ASP A 154 -13.24 -4.35 15.88
C ASP A 154 -12.46 -3.46 14.91
N LYS A 155 -11.15 -3.56 14.89
CA LYS A 155 -10.33 -2.85 13.90
C LYS A 155 -10.50 -3.40 12.48
N ALA A 156 -10.82 -4.69 12.33
CA ALA A 156 -11.18 -5.27 11.03
C ALA A 156 -12.40 -4.57 10.43
N LYS A 157 -13.47 -4.38 11.21
CA LYS A 157 -14.66 -3.63 10.77
C LYS A 157 -14.33 -2.19 10.39
N VAL A 158 -13.48 -1.52 11.18
CA VAL A 158 -13.02 -0.15 10.87
C VAL A 158 -12.24 -0.13 9.56
N PHE A 159 -11.35 -1.12 9.35
CA PHE A 159 -10.60 -1.27 8.12
C PHE A 159 -11.52 -1.47 6.91
N GLU A 160 -12.42 -2.47 6.97
CA GLU A 160 -13.33 -2.81 5.89
C GLU A 160 -14.22 -1.62 5.49
N ASN A 161 -14.87 -0.99 6.47
CA ASN A 161 -15.71 0.18 6.24
C ASN A 161 -14.93 1.34 5.61
N GLY A 162 -13.74 1.61 6.10
CA GLY A 162 -12.88 2.67 5.58
C GLY A 162 -12.37 2.37 4.18
N PHE A 163 -12.01 1.12 3.89
CA PHE A 163 -11.60 0.69 2.56
C PHE A 163 -12.73 0.83 1.54
N VAL A 164 -13.93 0.33 1.86
CA VAL A 164 -15.11 0.44 0.99
C VAL A 164 -15.52 1.90 0.77
N LYS A 165 -15.47 2.72 1.82
CA LYS A 165 -15.70 4.18 1.72
C LYS A 165 -14.71 4.83 0.75
N TRP A 166 -13.40 4.53 0.88
CA TRP A 166 -12.37 5.04 -0.01
C TRP A 166 -12.60 4.58 -1.46
N LEU A 167 -12.89 3.30 -1.65
CA LEU A 167 -13.11 2.72 -2.97
C LEU A 167 -14.29 3.38 -3.70
N ASN A 168 -15.41 3.58 -3.00
CA ASN A 168 -16.55 4.30 -3.53
C ASN A 168 -16.21 5.77 -3.88
N ALA A 169 -15.40 6.43 -3.06
CA ALA A 169 -14.99 7.80 -3.29
C ALA A 169 -14.13 7.94 -4.57
N VAL A 170 -13.17 7.00 -4.78
CA VAL A 170 -12.31 7.04 -5.99
C VAL A 170 -13.07 6.62 -7.25
N GLN A 171 -13.99 5.67 -7.17
CA GLN A 171 -14.81 5.25 -8.32
C GLN A 171 -15.77 6.34 -8.79
N ASN A 172 -16.40 7.05 -7.85
CA ASN A 172 -17.37 8.09 -8.15
C ASN A 172 -16.72 9.50 -8.24
N ASN A 173 -15.40 9.60 -8.03
CA ASN A 173 -14.68 10.87 -7.88
C ASN A 173 -15.37 11.84 -6.89
N ASN A 174 -15.91 11.30 -5.80
CA ASN A 174 -16.65 12.04 -4.78
C ASN A 174 -16.02 11.84 -3.40
N PHE A 175 -15.39 12.89 -2.89
CA PHE A 175 -14.66 12.89 -1.62
C PHE A 175 -15.35 13.72 -0.52
N SER A 176 -16.58 14.21 -0.75
CA SER A 176 -17.32 15.06 0.19
C SER A 176 -17.44 14.48 1.61
N ASN A 177 -17.52 13.15 1.74
CA ASN A 177 -17.55 12.45 3.03
C ASN A 177 -16.25 12.49 3.84
N TYR A 178 -15.19 13.08 3.29
CA TYR A 178 -13.88 13.22 3.94
C TYR A 178 -13.53 14.69 4.24
N GLU A 179 -14.30 15.63 3.72
CA GLU A 179 -14.15 17.08 3.93
C GLU A 179 -14.81 17.46 5.26
N THR A 180 -14.15 17.12 6.39
CA THR A 180 -14.56 17.60 7.74
C THR A 180 -13.37 17.91 8.61
#